data_73944af9e7c202bd298f3f8d5f85df9d
#
_entry.id   73944af9e7c202bd298f3f8d5f85df9d
#
_cell.length_a   1.000
_cell.length_b   1.000
_cell.length_c   1.000
_cell.angle_alpha   90.00
_cell.angle_beta   90.00
_cell.angle_gamma   90.00
#
_symmetry.space_group_name_H-M   'P 1'
#
loop_
_entity.id
_entity.type
_entity.pdbx_description
1 polymer ?
#
loop_
_entity_poly.entity_id
_entity_poly.type
_entity_poly.pdbx_seq_one_letter_code
_entity_poly.pdbx_strand_id
1 'polypeptide(L)'
;YIYKGSRIINWCPKCKTSLSDAEVEHEDQDGNFWHIKYPIAGTDRFLEIATTRPETLLGDTAIAVHPDDERYKDIVGKMAILPLVNREIPIVADYYVDKEFGTGAVKITPAHDPNDFEVGKRHNLPEINIMNDDATINEKGGKYAGMDRYEARKAIVADLDEQGYLVKVVPHMHAVGTHDRCGTTVEPLIKQQWFVKMDELAKPAINALKTGELRFVPERF
;
A
#
# COMPACT_ATOMS: atom_id res chain seq x y z
N TYR A 1 11.99 -9.60 -25.95
CA TYR A 1 12.34 -8.44 -25.10
C TYR A 1 11.11 -7.74 -24.50
N ILE A 2 9.96 -7.72 -25.19
CA ILE A 2 8.72 -7.08 -24.73
C ILE A 2 7.81 -8.14 -24.11
N TYR A 3 7.25 -7.83 -22.94
CA TYR A 3 6.30 -8.71 -22.27
C TYR A 3 5.23 -7.89 -21.55
N LYS A 4 4.08 -8.53 -21.27
CA LYS A 4 2.99 -7.95 -20.49
C LYS A 4 3.02 -8.56 -19.09
N GLY A 5 2.94 -7.70 -18.07
CA GLY A 5 2.98 -8.12 -16.67
C GLY A 5 2.12 -7.23 -15.78
N SER A 6 1.67 -7.79 -14.67
CA SER A 6 0.97 -7.03 -13.64
C SER A 6 1.98 -6.37 -12.70
N ARG A 7 1.78 -5.08 -12.43
CA ARG A 7 2.55 -4.29 -11.46
C ARG A 7 1.62 -3.32 -10.77
N ILE A 8 1.99 -2.94 -9.57
CA ILE A 8 1.38 -1.78 -8.93
C ILE A 8 1.97 -0.53 -9.57
N ILE A 9 1.12 0.38 -9.96
CA ILE A 9 1.49 1.61 -10.68
C ILE A 9 0.72 2.79 -10.12
N ASN A 10 1.21 4.00 -10.35
CA ASN A 10 0.48 5.22 -10.10
C ASN A 10 -0.66 5.33 -11.13
N TRP A 11 -1.88 5.45 -10.65
CA TRP A 11 -3.08 5.53 -11.48
C TRP A 11 -3.87 6.80 -11.20
N CYS A 12 -4.24 7.53 -12.24
CA CYS A 12 -5.14 8.67 -12.09
C CYS A 12 -6.60 8.23 -12.28
N PRO A 13 -7.43 8.24 -11.22
CA PRO A 13 -8.82 7.78 -11.32
C PRO A 13 -9.71 8.71 -12.16
N LYS A 14 -9.37 10.00 -12.26
CA LYS A 14 -10.09 10.97 -13.07
C LYS A 14 -9.78 10.81 -14.57
N CYS A 15 -8.50 10.70 -14.92
CA CYS A 15 -8.06 10.56 -16.30
C CYS A 15 -8.11 9.10 -16.79
N LYS A 16 -8.26 8.13 -15.87
CA LYS A 16 -8.24 6.68 -16.12
C LYS A 16 -7.01 6.25 -16.92
N THR A 17 -5.83 6.70 -16.44
CA THR A 17 -4.54 6.42 -17.08
C THR A 17 -3.46 6.12 -16.03
N SER A 18 -2.46 5.34 -16.45
CA SER A 18 -1.22 5.15 -15.70
C SER A 18 -0.37 6.41 -15.75
N LEU A 19 0.37 6.66 -14.69
CA LEU A 19 1.30 7.78 -14.55
C LEU A 19 2.70 7.26 -14.29
N SER A 20 3.70 7.93 -14.84
CA SER A 20 5.09 7.79 -14.42
C SER A 20 5.32 8.56 -13.10
N ASP A 21 6.40 8.26 -12.41
CA ASP A 21 6.75 8.97 -11.16
C ASP A 21 6.98 10.48 -11.40
N ALA A 22 7.43 10.84 -12.61
CA ALA A 22 7.65 12.24 -13.00
C ALA A 22 6.36 13.06 -13.19
N GLU A 23 5.20 12.39 -13.34
CA GLU A 23 3.88 13.02 -13.48
C GLU A 23 3.12 13.09 -12.14
N VAL A 24 3.78 12.67 -11.04
CA VAL A 24 3.21 12.70 -9.69
C VAL A 24 3.90 13.80 -8.88
N GLU A 25 3.15 14.81 -8.53
CA GLU A 25 3.59 15.87 -7.62
C GLU A 25 3.17 15.52 -6.19
N HIS A 26 4.02 15.81 -5.21
CA HIS A 26 3.73 15.53 -3.80
C HIS A 26 3.48 16.83 -3.07
N GLU A 27 2.33 16.91 -2.42
CA GLU A 27 1.92 18.04 -1.61
C GLU A 27 1.58 17.59 -0.19
N ASP A 28 2.04 18.35 0.79
CA ASP A 28 1.65 18.10 2.18
C ASP A 28 0.19 18.46 2.38
N GLN A 29 -0.59 17.50 2.83
CA GLN A 29 -2.03 17.68 3.09
C GLN A 29 -2.36 17.30 4.52
N ASP A 30 -3.30 18.03 5.10
CA ASP A 30 -3.88 17.71 6.38
C ASP A 30 -4.67 16.40 6.27
N GLY A 31 -4.33 15.47 7.14
CA GLY A 31 -4.98 14.18 7.22
C GLY A 31 -5.05 13.70 8.65
N ASN A 32 -5.23 12.41 8.82
CA ASN A 32 -5.28 11.78 10.13
C ASN A 32 -4.59 10.43 10.10
N PHE A 33 -4.08 10.00 11.25
CA PHE A 33 -3.89 8.60 11.56
C PHE A 33 -5.12 8.08 12.30
N TRP A 34 -5.75 7.07 11.71
CA TRP A 34 -6.80 6.27 12.36
C TRP A 34 -6.16 5.06 13.01
N HIS A 35 -6.29 4.96 14.32
CA HIS A 35 -5.79 3.85 15.11
C HIS A 35 -6.89 2.81 15.27
N ILE A 36 -6.66 1.60 14.78
CA ILE A 36 -7.67 0.54 14.63
C ILE A 36 -7.19 -0.73 15.33
N LYS A 37 -8.10 -1.37 16.06
CA LYS A 37 -7.85 -2.68 16.70
C LYS A 37 -8.05 -3.81 15.71
N TYR A 38 -7.05 -4.67 15.59
CA TYR A 38 -7.15 -5.96 14.90
C TYR A 38 -7.07 -7.07 15.94
N PRO A 39 -8.17 -7.75 16.28
CA PRO A 39 -8.16 -8.84 17.25
C PRO A 39 -7.25 -9.98 16.81
N ILE A 40 -6.55 -10.60 17.73
CA ILE A 40 -5.72 -11.78 17.46
C ILE A 40 -6.59 -13.01 17.68
N ALA A 41 -6.76 -13.85 16.65
CA ALA A 41 -7.61 -15.02 16.67
C ALA A 41 -7.28 -15.95 17.85
N GLY A 42 -8.33 -16.41 18.57
CA GLY A 42 -8.19 -17.31 19.70
C GLY A 42 -7.63 -16.69 20.99
N THR A 43 -7.58 -15.35 21.08
CA THR A 43 -7.10 -14.63 22.27
C THR A 43 -7.96 -13.40 22.55
N ASP A 44 -7.83 -12.81 23.75
CA ASP A 44 -8.44 -11.53 24.10
C ASP A 44 -7.53 -10.32 23.74
N ARG A 45 -6.43 -10.55 23.02
CA ARG A 45 -5.46 -9.53 22.60
C ARG A 45 -5.82 -8.96 21.25
N PHE A 46 -5.32 -7.77 20.98
CA PHE A 46 -5.41 -7.12 19.67
C PHE A 46 -4.10 -6.42 19.32
N LEU A 47 -3.89 -6.20 18.03
CA LEU A 47 -2.88 -5.29 17.50
C LEU A 47 -3.51 -3.92 17.22
N GLU A 48 -2.83 -2.86 17.58
CA GLU A 48 -3.21 -1.50 17.21
C GLU A 48 -2.45 -1.10 15.94
N ILE A 49 -3.18 -0.80 14.89
CA ILE A 49 -2.64 -0.37 13.59
C ILE A 49 -3.01 1.09 13.35
N ALA A 50 -2.04 1.92 12.99
CA ALA A 50 -2.26 3.29 12.57
C ALA A 50 -2.21 3.39 11.03
N THR A 51 -3.22 3.97 10.42
CA THR A 51 -3.29 4.12 8.95
C THR A 51 -3.81 5.49 8.56
N THR A 52 -3.30 6.04 7.44
CA THR A 52 -3.84 7.25 6.80
C THR A 52 -4.91 6.93 5.76
N ARG A 53 -5.11 5.63 5.43
CA ARG A 53 -6.01 5.17 4.37
C ARG A 53 -6.94 4.06 4.85
N PRO A 54 -7.89 4.35 5.77
CA PRO A 54 -8.80 3.32 6.28
C PRO A 54 -9.71 2.71 5.20
N GLU A 55 -9.96 3.41 4.07
CA GLU A 55 -10.74 2.88 2.95
C GLU A 55 -10.11 1.63 2.30
N THR A 56 -8.79 1.46 2.40
CA THR A 56 -8.13 0.27 1.83
C THR A 56 -8.14 -0.95 2.75
N LEU A 57 -8.59 -0.80 4.01
CA LEU A 57 -8.62 -1.85 5.03
C LEU A 57 -9.27 -3.14 4.52
N LEU A 58 -10.34 -3.04 3.74
CA LEU A 58 -11.08 -4.19 3.21
C LEU A 58 -10.20 -5.13 2.34
N GLY A 59 -9.11 -4.58 1.79
CA GLY A 59 -8.12 -5.30 0.98
C GLY A 59 -6.90 -5.81 1.77
N ASP A 60 -6.84 -5.64 3.10
CA ASP A 60 -5.69 -6.08 3.88
C ASP A 60 -5.54 -7.60 3.85
N THR A 61 -4.31 -8.07 3.70
CA THR A 61 -4.00 -9.50 3.58
C THR A 61 -3.00 -10.01 4.60
N ALA A 62 -2.37 -9.12 5.36
CA ALA A 62 -1.53 -9.46 6.51
C ALA A 62 -1.37 -8.24 7.43
N ILE A 63 -0.80 -8.49 8.61
CA ILE A 63 -0.16 -7.48 9.45
C ILE A 63 1.32 -7.83 9.52
N ALA A 64 2.19 -6.83 9.26
CA ALA A 64 3.63 -7.00 9.41
C ALA A 64 4.11 -6.34 10.72
N VAL A 65 5.08 -7.00 11.36
CA VAL A 65 5.82 -6.50 12.53
C VAL A 65 7.32 -6.68 12.30
N HIS A 66 8.15 -5.90 12.99
CA HIS A 66 9.59 -6.08 12.84
C HIS A 66 10.05 -7.39 13.52
N PRO A 67 10.95 -8.20 12.89
CA PRO A 67 11.41 -9.49 13.46
C PRO A 67 12.04 -9.38 14.85
N ASP A 68 12.71 -8.25 15.12
CA ASP A 68 13.42 -8.00 16.37
C ASP A 68 12.59 -7.18 17.39
N ASP A 69 11.29 -7.03 17.14
CA ASP A 69 10.40 -6.35 18.08
C ASP A 69 9.87 -7.33 19.12
N GLU A 70 10.41 -7.21 20.34
CA GLU A 70 10.04 -8.07 21.48
C GLU A 70 8.54 -8.02 21.81
N ARG A 71 7.86 -6.90 21.51
CA ARG A 71 6.42 -6.73 21.78
C ARG A 71 5.54 -7.73 21.03
N TYR A 72 6.01 -8.19 19.88
CA TYR A 72 5.23 -8.96 18.92
C TYR A 72 5.76 -10.35 18.61
N LYS A 73 6.91 -10.74 19.15
CA LYS A 73 7.55 -12.05 18.87
C LYS A 73 6.62 -13.25 19.12
N ASP A 74 5.80 -13.18 20.16
CA ASP A 74 4.91 -14.26 20.57
C ASP A 74 3.67 -14.42 19.70
N ILE A 75 3.41 -13.45 18.80
CA ILE A 75 2.24 -13.44 17.93
C ILE A 75 2.57 -13.60 16.44
N VAL A 76 3.84 -13.52 16.06
CA VAL A 76 4.25 -13.84 14.68
C VAL A 76 3.82 -15.28 14.33
N GLY A 77 3.22 -15.42 13.15
CA GLY A 77 2.65 -16.69 12.68
C GLY A 77 1.23 -17.00 13.17
N LYS A 78 0.68 -16.18 14.08
CA LYS A 78 -0.75 -16.23 14.43
C LYS A 78 -1.58 -15.48 13.39
N MET A 79 -2.90 -15.60 13.51
CA MET A 79 -3.87 -14.92 12.67
C MET A 79 -4.46 -13.72 13.43
N ALA A 80 -4.64 -12.61 12.71
CA ALA A 80 -5.46 -11.49 13.16
C ALA A 80 -6.79 -11.51 12.41
N ILE A 81 -7.83 -10.98 13.04
CA ILE A 81 -9.16 -10.86 12.44
C ILE A 81 -9.27 -9.45 11.85
N LEU A 82 -9.47 -9.37 10.54
CA LEU A 82 -9.69 -8.11 9.84
C LEU A 82 -11.05 -7.53 10.26
N PRO A 83 -11.09 -6.34 10.87
CA PRO A 83 -12.35 -5.70 11.27
C PRO A 83 -13.30 -5.51 10.10
N LEU A 84 -14.60 -5.48 10.36
CA LEU A 84 -15.71 -5.31 9.41
C LEU A 84 -15.87 -6.46 8.38
N VAL A 85 -14.79 -7.16 8.04
CA VAL A 85 -14.78 -8.25 7.04
C VAL A 85 -14.80 -9.63 7.70
N ASN A 86 -14.33 -9.73 8.95
CA ASN A 86 -14.16 -10.98 9.71
C ASN A 86 -13.30 -12.04 9.00
N ARG A 87 -12.35 -11.60 8.14
CA ARG A 87 -11.37 -12.46 7.49
C ARG A 87 -10.15 -12.62 8.38
N GLU A 88 -9.67 -13.84 8.54
CA GLU A 88 -8.38 -14.08 9.17
C GLU A 88 -7.24 -13.72 8.21
N ILE A 89 -6.27 -12.97 8.71
CA ILE A 89 -5.05 -12.56 7.99
C ILE A 89 -3.82 -12.88 8.85
N PRO A 90 -2.71 -13.37 8.27
CA PRO A 90 -1.52 -13.74 9.02
C PRO A 90 -0.79 -12.52 9.59
N ILE A 91 -0.15 -12.73 10.75
CA ILE A 91 0.82 -11.80 11.32
C ILE A 91 2.21 -12.28 10.89
N VAL A 92 2.91 -11.49 10.07
CA VAL A 92 4.21 -11.82 9.49
C VAL A 92 5.32 -10.95 10.07
N ALA A 93 6.55 -11.47 10.07
CA ALA A 93 7.73 -10.70 10.45
C ALA A 93 8.45 -10.20 9.19
N ASP A 94 8.64 -8.88 9.07
CA ASP A 94 9.33 -8.28 7.92
C ASP A 94 10.18 -7.08 8.35
N TYR A 95 11.41 -6.99 7.87
CA TYR A 95 12.35 -5.89 8.14
C TYR A 95 11.91 -4.55 7.52
N TYR A 96 10.89 -4.54 6.68
CA TYR A 96 10.26 -3.33 6.17
C TYR A 96 9.67 -2.45 7.30
N VAL A 97 9.19 -3.08 8.38
CA VAL A 97 8.54 -2.38 9.48
C VAL A 97 9.58 -1.67 10.34
N ASP A 98 9.40 -0.37 10.56
CA ASP A 98 10.15 0.36 11.56
C ASP A 98 9.47 0.20 12.93
N LYS A 99 10.14 -0.51 13.85
CA LYS A 99 9.62 -0.76 15.20
C LYS A 99 9.49 0.48 16.08
N GLU A 100 10.22 1.55 15.75
CA GLU A 100 10.19 2.80 16.50
C GLU A 100 9.13 3.78 15.94
N PHE A 101 8.57 3.48 14.76
CA PHE A 101 7.56 4.33 14.16
C PHE A 101 6.14 3.85 14.49
N GLY A 102 5.30 4.77 14.98
CA GLY A 102 3.90 4.52 15.27
C GLY A 102 3.68 3.40 16.28
N THR A 103 2.93 2.38 15.92
CA THR A 103 2.65 1.22 16.77
C THR A 103 3.69 0.11 16.62
N GLY A 104 4.57 0.18 15.62
CA GLY A 104 5.49 -0.90 15.26
C GLY A 104 4.81 -2.09 14.57
N ALA A 105 3.52 -1.95 14.20
CA ALA A 105 2.76 -2.92 13.44
C ALA A 105 2.07 -2.22 12.27
N VAL A 106 2.16 -2.79 11.08
CA VAL A 106 1.67 -2.20 9.83
C VAL A 106 0.72 -3.17 9.13
N LYS A 107 -0.45 -2.67 8.70
CA LYS A 107 -1.34 -3.44 7.81
C LYS A 107 -0.70 -3.59 6.44
N ILE A 108 -0.87 -4.71 5.79
CA ILE A 108 -0.33 -4.98 4.46
C ILE A 108 -1.47 -5.14 3.47
N THR A 109 -1.52 -4.21 2.51
CA THR A 109 -2.53 -4.14 1.44
C THR A 109 -1.85 -4.16 0.07
N PRO A 110 -1.37 -5.31 -0.42
CA PRO A 110 -0.52 -5.40 -1.61
C PRO A 110 -1.11 -4.78 -2.88
N ALA A 111 -2.44 -4.70 -2.98
CA ALA A 111 -3.11 -4.14 -4.14
C ALA A 111 -3.19 -2.59 -4.15
N HIS A 112 -2.86 -1.93 -3.04
CA HIS A 112 -3.11 -0.49 -2.85
C HIS A 112 -1.92 0.31 -2.27
N ASP A 113 -0.77 -0.33 -2.07
CA ASP A 113 0.47 0.32 -1.63
C ASP A 113 1.68 -0.37 -2.27
N PRO A 114 2.62 0.39 -2.90
CA PRO A 114 3.80 -0.19 -3.55
C PRO A 114 4.73 -0.95 -2.59
N ASN A 115 4.90 -0.48 -1.36
CA ASN A 115 5.73 -1.14 -0.37
C ASN A 115 5.07 -2.42 0.13
N ASP A 116 3.76 -2.38 0.39
CA ASP A 116 2.97 -3.55 0.77
C ASP A 116 2.94 -4.61 -0.33
N PHE A 117 2.99 -4.19 -1.61
CA PHE A 117 3.10 -5.08 -2.75
C PHE A 117 4.41 -5.90 -2.71
N GLU A 118 5.53 -5.27 -2.36
CA GLU A 118 6.81 -5.98 -2.22
C GLU A 118 6.83 -6.89 -0.98
N VAL A 119 6.24 -6.45 0.15
CA VAL A 119 6.02 -7.33 1.32
C VAL A 119 5.14 -8.51 0.92
N GLY A 120 4.06 -8.25 0.18
CA GLY A 120 3.15 -9.27 -0.32
C GLY A 120 3.85 -10.35 -1.15
N LYS A 121 4.76 -9.96 -2.04
CA LYS A 121 5.59 -10.91 -2.81
C LYS A 121 6.50 -11.75 -1.94
N ARG A 122 7.20 -11.14 -0.96
CA ARG A 122 8.10 -11.86 -0.06
C ARG A 122 7.39 -12.91 0.77
N HIS A 123 6.16 -12.61 1.20
CA HIS A 123 5.34 -13.49 2.05
C HIS A 123 4.28 -14.27 1.28
N ASN A 124 4.27 -14.19 -0.06
CA ASN A 124 3.29 -14.85 -0.93
C ASN A 124 1.84 -14.55 -0.52
N LEU A 125 1.55 -13.27 -0.22
CA LEU A 125 0.22 -12.82 0.19
C LEU A 125 -0.69 -12.60 -1.02
N PRO A 126 -2.01 -12.78 -0.87
CA PRO A 126 -2.95 -12.49 -1.95
C PRO A 126 -3.05 -10.98 -2.23
N GLU A 127 -3.30 -10.64 -3.49
CA GLU A 127 -3.55 -9.27 -3.95
C GLU A 127 -5.06 -9.03 -4.07
N ILE A 128 -5.64 -8.34 -3.09
CA ILE A 128 -7.08 -8.06 -3.07
C ILE A 128 -7.32 -6.60 -3.45
N ASN A 129 -7.55 -6.36 -4.73
CA ASN A 129 -7.96 -5.05 -5.20
C ASN A 129 -9.43 -4.78 -4.85
N ILE A 130 -9.69 -3.69 -4.13
CA ILE A 130 -11.02 -3.27 -3.69
C ILE A 130 -11.55 -2.01 -4.41
N MET A 131 -10.79 -1.47 -5.36
CA MET A 131 -11.17 -0.25 -6.08
C MET A 131 -11.33 -0.50 -7.58
N ASN A 132 -12.27 0.22 -8.17
CA ASN A 132 -12.44 0.37 -9.61
C ASN A 132 -11.46 1.41 -10.18
N ASP A 133 -11.43 1.54 -11.50
CA ASP A 133 -10.56 2.49 -12.22
C ASP A 133 -10.84 3.96 -11.92
N ASP A 134 -12.02 4.28 -11.42
CA ASP A 134 -12.42 5.63 -11.00
C ASP A 134 -12.31 5.84 -9.48
N ALA A 135 -11.63 4.92 -8.79
CA ALA A 135 -11.45 4.89 -7.34
C ALA A 135 -12.76 4.78 -6.53
N THR A 136 -13.85 4.34 -7.14
CA THR A 136 -14.99 3.84 -6.38
C THR A 136 -14.68 2.45 -5.82
N ILE A 137 -15.27 2.10 -4.70
CA ILE A 137 -15.13 0.76 -4.11
C ILE A 137 -15.83 -0.27 -5.02
N ASN A 138 -15.15 -1.35 -5.36
CA ASN A 138 -15.71 -2.43 -6.17
C ASN A 138 -16.55 -3.41 -5.32
N GLU A 139 -17.07 -4.46 -5.96
CA GLU A 139 -17.92 -5.49 -5.33
C GLU A 139 -17.28 -6.20 -4.13
N LYS A 140 -15.93 -6.30 -4.08
CA LYS A 140 -15.21 -6.91 -2.95
C LYS A 140 -15.30 -6.06 -1.67
N GLY A 141 -15.66 -4.80 -1.79
CA GLY A 141 -15.91 -3.91 -0.66
C GLY A 141 -17.25 -4.13 0.04
N GLY A 142 -18.05 -5.11 -0.38
CA GLY A 142 -19.32 -5.49 0.27
C GLY A 142 -20.30 -4.31 0.33
N LYS A 143 -20.75 -3.94 1.52
CA LYS A 143 -21.74 -2.85 1.69
C LYS A 143 -21.25 -1.46 1.26
N TYR A 144 -19.96 -1.29 1.07
CA TYR A 144 -19.34 -0.02 0.60
C TYR A 144 -19.20 0.03 -0.92
N ALA A 145 -19.57 -1.04 -1.65
CA ALA A 145 -19.44 -1.11 -3.10
C ALA A 145 -20.21 0.04 -3.79
N GLY A 146 -19.56 0.67 -4.77
CA GLY A 146 -20.09 1.81 -5.50
C GLY A 146 -19.85 3.18 -4.85
N MET A 147 -19.41 3.24 -3.59
CA MET A 147 -19.06 4.50 -2.93
C MET A 147 -17.77 5.08 -3.50
N ASP A 148 -17.67 6.40 -3.59
CA ASP A 148 -16.39 7.09 -3.76
C ASP A 148 -15.45 6.74 -2.60
N ARG A 149 -14.15 6.68 -2.86
CA ARG A 149 -13.13 6.31 -1.86
C ARG A 149 -13.19 7.14 -0.57
N TYR A 150 -13.49 8.45 -0.67
CA TYR A 150 -13.56 9.33 0.50
C TYR A 150 -14.87 9.18 1.26
N GLU A 151 -15.97 8.89 0.57
CA GLU A 151 -17.25 8.54 1.19
C GLU A 151 -17.15 7.19 1.89
N ALA A 152 -16.53 6.21 1.23
CA ALA A 152 -16.24 4.90 1.82
C ALA A 152 -15.35 5.03 3.06
N ARG A 153 -14.32 5.88 3.03
CA ARG A 153 -13.48 6.18 4.20
C ARG A 153 -14.31 6.63 5.40
N LYS A 154 -15.22 7.59 5.18
CA LYS A 154 -16.09 8.09 6.25
C LYS A 154 -17.01 7.00 6.80
N ALA A 155 -17.62 6.21 5.92
CA ALA A 155 -18.52 5.12 6.32
C ALA A 155 -17.76 4.02 7.06
N ILE A 156 -16.58 3.60 6.58
CA ILE A 156 -15.73 2.60 7.23
C ILE A 156 -15.30 3.07 8.62
N VAL A 157 -14.86 4.32 8.76
CA VAL A 157 -14.47 4.88 10.07
C VAL A 157 -15.64 4.92 11.04
N ALA A 158 -16.83 5.29 10.58
CA ALA A 158 -18.03 5.28 11.40
C ALA A 158 -18.40 3.86 11.89
N ASP A 159 -18.33 2.87 10.99
CA ASP A 159 -18.60 1.47 11.34
C ASP A 159 -17.53 0.88 12.29
N LEU A 160 -16.26 1.28 12.11
CA LEU A 160 -15.19 0.88 13.05
C LEU A 160 -15.41 1.46 14.45
N ASP A 161 -15.90 2.68 14.54
CA ASP A 161 -16.23 3.34 15.82
C ASP A 161 -17.45 2.67 16.47
N GLU A 162 -18.53 2.47 15.73
CA GLU A 162 -19.75 1.81 16.20
C GLU A 162 -19.47 0.40 16.73
N GLN A 163 -18.59 -0.36 16.07
CA GLN A 163 -18.22 -1.71 16.48
C GLN A 163 -17.08 -1.76 17.53
N GLY A 164 -16.56 -0.60 17.98
CA GLY A 164 -15.52 -0.51 19.01
C GLY A 164 -14.11 -0.89 18.54
N TYR A 165 -13.87 -0.92 17.22
CA TYR A 165 -12.54 -1.14 16.65
C TYR A 165 -11.71 0.14 16.52
N LEU A 166 -12.32 1.32 16.45
CA LEU A 166 -11.61 2.59 16.43
C LEU A 166 -11.07 2.93 17.82
N VAL A 167 -9.76 3.14 17.96
CA VAL A 167 -9.12 3.50 19.23
C VAL A 167 -9.08 5.02 19.41
N LYS A 168 -8.55 5.71 18.40
CA LYS A 168 -8.40 7.17 18.37
C LYS A 168 -8.13 7.65 16.94
N VAL A 169 -8.32 8.93 16.74
CA VAL A 169 -7.93 9.64 15.51
C VAL A 169 -6.94 10.74 15.89
N VAL A 170 -5.78 10.76 15.23
CA VAL A 170 -4.71 11.71 15.50
C VAL A 170 -4.45 12.53 14.24
N PRO A 171 -4.54 13.87 14.29
CA PRO A 171 -4.17 14.70 13.15
C PRO A 171 -2.74 14.41 12.68
N HIS A 172 -2.56 14.29 11.38
CA HIS A 172 -1.27 13.99 10.79
C HIS A 172 -1.17 14.61 9.39
N MET A 173 -0.14 15.42 9.20
CA MET A 173 0.20 15.97 7.89
C MET A 173 1.10 14.97 7.16
N HIS A 174 0.77 14.66 5.92
CA HIS A 174 1.55 13.73 5.12
C HIS A 174 1.54 14.13 3.64
N ALA A 175 2.61 13.76 2.94
CA ALA A 175 2.74 13.99 1.51
C ALA A 175 1.76 13.11 0.73
N VAL A 176 0.91 13.73 -0.08
CA VAL A 176 -0.06 13.07 -0.95
C VAL A 176 0.35 13.28 -2.40
N GLY A 177 0.45 12.19 -3.16
CA GLY A 177 0.74 12.25 -4.58
C GLY A 177 -0.48 12.71 -5.38
N THR A 178 -0.30 13.70 -6.24
CA THR A 178 -1.33 14.22 -7.14
C THR A 178 -0.85 14.17 -8.59
N HIS A 179 -1.76 14.02 -9.53
CA HIS A 179 -1.46 14.06 -10.96
C HIS A 179 -1.22 15.50 -11.42
N ASP A 180 -0.06 15.82 -11.94
CA ASP A 180 0.38 17.16 -12.36
C ASP A 180 -0.61 17.90 -13.27
N ARG A 181 -1.31 17.17 -14.17
CA ARG A 181 -2.24 17.76 -15.15
C ARG A 181 -3.62 18.07 -14.60
N CYS A 182 -4.10 17.34 -13.60
CA CYS A 182 -5.50 17.45 -13.18
C CYS A 182 -5.68 17.62 -11.67
N GLY A 183 -4.60 17.61 -10.88
CA GLY A 183 -4.61 17.78 -9.43
C GLY A 183 -5.33 16.68 -8.65
N THR A 184 -5.67 15.55 -9.31
CA THR A 184 -6.37 14.46 -8.63
C THR A 184 -5.39 13.59 -7.87
N THR A 185 -5.72 13.24 -6.63
CA THR A 185 -4.93 12.31 -5.82
C THR A 185 -4.78 10.97 -6.53
N VAL A 186 -3.54 10.53 -6.66
CA VAL A 186 -3.15 9.28 -7.33
C VAL A 186 -3.54 8.08 -6.47
N GLU A 187 -3.97 7.00 -7.12
CA GLU A 187 -4.21 5.71 -6.50
C GLU A 187 -3.17 4.68 -6.97
N PRO A 188 -2.41 4.06 -6.06
CA PRO A 188 -1.66 2.88 -6.41
C PRO A 188 -2.62 1.74 -6.74
N LEU A 189 -2.57 1.22 -7.96
CA LEU A 189 -3.41 0.10 -8.42
C LEU A 189 -2.59 -0.91 -9.20
N ILE A 190 -2.94 -2.19 -9.04
CA ILE A 190 -2.35 -3.26 -9.86
C ILE A 190 -2.97 -3.23 -11.24
N LYS A 191 -2.13 -3.01 -12.25
CA LYS A 191 -2.52 -2.97 -13.65
C LYS A 191 -1.59 -3.81 -14.52
N GLN A 192 -2.13 -4.32 -15.62
CA GLN A 192 -1.32 -4.94 -16.64
C GLN A 192 -0.64 -3.85 -17.49
N GLN A 193 0.70 -3.91 -17.56
CA GLN A 193 1.53 -2.98 -18.32
C GLN A 193 2.49 -3.73 -19.25
N TRP A 194 2.92 -3.03 -20.29
CA TRP A 194 3.97 -3.50 -21.16
C TRP A 194 5.33 -3.16 -20.57
N PHE A 195 6.22 -4.13 -20.59
CA PHE A 195 7.60 -4.00 -20.11
C PHE A 195 8.59 -4.45 -21.15
N VAL A 196 9.80 -3.89 -21.08
CA VAL A 196 10.94 -4.32 -21.87
C VAL A 196 11.97 -4.93 -20.93
N LYS A 197 12.44 -6.16 -21.24
CA LYS A 197 13.60 -6.74 -20.55
C LYS A 197 14.84 -6.00 -20.96
N MET A 198 15.36 -5.16 -20.07
CA MET A 198 16.50 -4.30 -20.34
C MET A 198 17.86 -4.97 -20.18
N ASP A 199 17.94 -6.12 -19.46
CA ASP A 199 19.22 -6.77 -19.11
C ASP A 199 20.14 -6.95 -20.32
N GLU A 200 19.64 -7.52 -21.41
CA GLU A 200 20.40 -7.76 -22.62
C GLU A 200 20.66 -6.47 -23.43
N LEU A 201 19.71 -5.55 -23.42
CA LEU A 201 19.79 -4.27 -24.15
C LEU A 201 20.73 -3.28 -23.47
N ALA A 202 20.80 -3.30 -22.13
CA ALA A 202 21.65 -2.40 -21.36
C ALA A 202 23.15 -2.81 -21.37
N LYS A 203 23.45 -4.12 -21.51
CA LYS A 203 24.83 -4.62 -21.49
C LYS A 203 25.77 -3.89 -22.47
N PRO A 204 25.43 -3.72 -23.76
CA PRO A 204 26.30 -3.00 -24.69
C PRO A 204 26.53 -1.54 -24.28
N ALA A 205 25.49 -0.83 -23.85
CA ALA A 205 25.59 0.56 -23.41
C ALA A 205 26.47 0.71 -22.17
N ILE A 206 26.29 -0.17 -21.16
CA ILE A 206 27.13 -0.22 -19.96
C ILE A 206 28.61 -0.54 -20.34
N ASN A 207 28.81 -1.44 -21.31
CA ASN A 207 30.16 -1.81 -21.75
C ASN A 207 30.83 -0.62 -22.44
N ALA A 208 30.13 0.12 -23.29
CA ALA A 208 30.66 1.31 -23.95
C ALA A 208 31.16 2.37 -22.95
N LEU A 209 30.48 2.55 -21.85
CA LEU A 209 30.95 3.41 -20.74
C LEU A 209 32.21 2.84 -20.07
N LYS A 210 32.20 1.53 -19.75
CA LYS A 210 33.36 0.88 -19.10
C LYS A 210 34.61 0.87 -19.96
N THR A 211 34.46 0.74 -21.27
CA THR A 211 35.58 0.74 -22.22
C THR A 211 36.03 2.16 -22.62
N GLY A 212 35.27 3.18 -22.25
CA GLY A 212 35.57 4.56 -22.59
C GLY A 212 35.18 4.97 -24.02
N GLU A 213 34.45 4.11 -24.76
CA GLU A 213 33.82 4.45 -26.03
C GLU A 213 32.78 5.57 -25.90
N LEU A 214 32.08 5.59 -24.76
CA LEU A 214 31.15 6.65 -24.36
C LEU A 214 31.67 7.30 -23.09
N ARG A 215 31.66 8.65 -23.04
CA ARG A 215 32.04 9.42 -21.84
C ARG A 215 31.01 10.49 -21.58
N PHE A 216 30.72 10.70 -20.30
CA PHE A 216 29.93 11.85 -19.86
C PHE A 216 30.82 13.09 -19.70
N VAL A 217 30.28 14.26 -20.04
CA VAL A 217 30.92 15.55 -19.79
C VAL A 217 29.93 16.42 -19.01
N PRO A 218 30.31 16.82 -17.80
CA PRO A 218 31.51 16.47 -17.03
C PRO A 218 31.51 15.01 -16.52
N GLU A 219 32.71 14.49 -16.24
CA GLU A 219 32.94 13.08 -15.85
C GLU A 219 32.31 12.66 -14.52
N ARG A 220 31.69 13.60 -13.79
CA ARG A 220 31.04 13.35 -12.53
C ARG A 220 29.66 12.66 -12.61
N PHE A 221 29.13 12.46 -13.78
CA PHE A 221 27.84 11.80 -14.03
C PHE A 221 28.00 10.31 -14.31
#